data_f16b90144ce9a89bea23112799702865
#
_entry.id   f16b90144ce9a89bea23112799702865
#
_cell.length_a   1.000
_cell.length_b   1.000
_cell.length_c   1.000
_cell.angle_alpha   90.00
_cell.angle_beta   90.00
_cell.angle_gamma   90.00
#
_symmetry.space_group_name_H-M   'P 1'
#
loop_
_entity.id
_entity.type
_entity.pdbx_description
1 polymer ?
#
loop_
_entity_poly.entity_id
_entity_poly.type
_entity_poly.pdbx_seq_one_letter_code
_entity_poly.pdbx_strand_id
1 'polypeptide(L)'
;MKPIVLLLLCSSIAGCASREAQISPRWTLTKDSEAVVPDAKLRSQIFKALDAAEKVHTDTFISHYQVRAATVLEVDGKEQVVLGGNTEYGRPEGIHGETSLLNHVMVLYGSEATHHAVRFVAFYGQTCGGVASCGDCRDYQIATTDYEHLLVACGQASDHTVRVRRFMDQLVCERDFPVVDAEKISLSSKELAALVKSAEEARGGGITLFTPGHNTGAAGLSWSGKIYRAAGADDAAFHYRYPIGGMLQQAATERDYLMRAVVVAGQPGEWPAVSYRDRQYGYEVSTFNHAEGKPPIMLILTNGQGKYKVTTFESALPYAFSTAAFRPDALSTFLKSHVNAKP
;
A
#
# COMPACT_ATOMS: atom_id res chain seq x y z
N MET A 1 -44.24 -18.93 14.23
CA MET A 1 -43.50 -18.35 13.10
C MET A 1 -44.47 -17.51 12.29
N LYS A 2 -44.33 -16.19 12.33
CA LYS A 2 -45.17 -15.27 11.53
C LYS A 2 -44.34 -14.83 10.33
N PRO A 3 -44.86 -14.80 9.11
CA PRO A 3 -44.15 -14.32 7.94
C PRO A 3 -44.06 -12.79 7.95
N ILE A 4 -42.85 -12.27 7.76
CA ILE A 4 -42.63 -10.85 7.53
C ILE A 4 -42.92 -10.58 6.05
N VAL A 5 -44.01 -9.85 5.81
CA VAL A 5 -44.37 -9.34 4.45
C VAL A 5 -43.55 -8.08 4.20
N LEU A 6 -42.62 -8.18 3.27
CA LEU A 6 -41.84 -7.04 2.79
C LEU A 6 -42.70 -6.28 1.75
N LEU A 7 -43.27 -5.15 2.14
CA LEU A 7 -43.97 -4.25 1.21
C LEU A 7 -42.92 -3.48 0.38
N LEU A 8 -42.82 -3.86 -0.89
CA LEU A 8 -42.14 -3.06 -1.92
C LEU A 8 -43.05 -1.88 -2.32
N LEU A 9 -42.75 -0.71 -1.81
CA LEU A 9 -43.34 0.54 -2.29
C LEU A 9 -42.58 0.96 -3.57
N CYS A 10 -43.13 0.58 -4.73
CA CYS A 10 -42.82 1.22 -6.00
C CYS A 10 -43.54 2.57 -6.08
N SER A 11 -42.87 3.65 -5.75
CA SER A 11 -43.32 4.99 -6.13
C SER A 11 -42.69 5.36 -7.46
N SER A 12 -43.52 5.31 -8.51
CA SER A 12 -43.26 5.88 -9.81
C SER A 12 -43.14 7.40 -9.66
N ILE A 13 -41.94 7.94 -9.82
CA ILE A 13 -41.72 9.36 -10.07
C ILE A 13 -41.34 9.48 -11.56
N ALA A 14 -42.37 9.73 -12.36
CA ALA A 14 -42.19 10.23 -13.71
C ALA A 14 -41.83 11.73 -13.66
N GLY A 15 -40.85 12.12 -14.42
CA GLY A 15 -40.58 13.49 -14.82
C GLY A 15 -39.65 14.28 -13.91
N CYS A 16 -38.35 14.06 -14.05
CA CYS A 16 -37.38 15.10 -13.76
C CYS A 16 -36.43 15.20 -14.96
N ALA A 17 -36.61 16.28 -15.75
CA ALA A 17 -35.70 16.64 -16.81
C ALA A 17 -34.28 16.62 -16.28
N SER A 18 -33.37 16.06 -17.06
CA SER A 18 -31.93 16.06 -16.79
C SER A 18 -31.43 17.50 -16.59
N ARG A 19 -31.43 17.97 -15.35
CA ARG A 19 -30.52 19.03 -14.96
C ARG A 19 -29.14 18.38 -15.07
N GLU A 20 -28.37 18.72 -16.09
CA GLU A 20 -26.93 18.61 -16.05
C GLU A 20 -26.52 19.21 -14.72
N ALA A 21 -26.05 18.38 -13.81
CA ALA A 21 -25.54 18.84 -12.54
C ALA A 21 -24.37 19.75 -12.91
N GLN A 22 -24.56 21.06 -12.79
CA GLN A 22 -23.48 22.01 -12.86
C GLN A 22 -22.44 21.54 -11.83
N ILE A 23 -21.32 21.02 -12.35
CA ILE A 23 -20.19 20.59 -11.52
C ILE A 23 -19.80 21.83 -10.76
N SER A 24 -19.92 21.76 -9.46
CA SER A 24 -19.48 22.83 -8.59
C SER A 24 -18.02 23.12 -8.92
N PRO A 25 -17.61 24.35 -9.21
CA PRO A 25 -16.22 24.71 -9.50
C PRO A 25 -15.34 24.67 -8.25
N ARG A 26 -15.71 23.87 -7.29
CA ARG A 26 -15.11 23.73 -5.97
C ARG A 26 -13.70 23.15 -6.05
N TRP A 27 -13.52 22.14 -6.94
CA TRP A 27 -12.25 21.42 -7.05
C TRP A 27 -11.36 22.04 -8.12
N THR A 28 -10.07 22.17 -7.81
CA THR A 28 -9.06 22.67 -8.75
C THR A 28 -7.93 21.66 -8.88
N LEU A 29 -7.64 21.21 -10.10
CA LEU A 29 -6.47 20.39 -10.37
C LEU A 29 -5.19 21.20 -10.16
N THR A 30 -4.16 20.57 -9.62
CA THR A 30 -2.80 21.15 -9.70
C THR A 30 -2.33 21.13 -11.15
N LYS A 31 -1.41 22.03 -11.52
CA LYS A 31 -0.88 22.15 -12.88
C LYS A 31 -0.33 20.81 -13.43
N ASP A 32 0.38 20.06 -12.58
CA ASP A 32 0.91 18.74 -12.98
C ASP A 32 -0.21 17.73 -13.22
N SER A 33 -1.29 17.81 -12.43
CA SER A 33 -2.45 16.92 -12.57
C SER A 33 -3.28 17.20 -13.81
N GLU A 34 -3.31 18.43 -14.30
CA GLU A 34 -3.99 18.78 -15.55
C GLU A 34 -3.40 18.03 -16.76
N ALA A 35 -2.08 17.85 -16.77
CA ALA A 35 -1.40 17.10 -17.83
C ALA A 35 -1.71 15.58 -17.75
N VAL A 36 -1.98 15.06 -16.54
CA VAL A 36 -2.33 13.64 -16.34
C VAL A 36 -3.79 13.36 -16.73
N VAL A 37 -4.70 14.34 -16.56
CA VAL A 37 -6.13 14.20 -16.85
C VAL A 37 -6.58 15.25 -17.87
N PRO A 38 -6.19 15.10 -19.14
CA PRO A 38 -6.62 16.05 -20.19
C PRO A 38 -8.11 15.91 -20.53
N ASP A 39 -8.69 14.73 -20.36
CA ASP A 39 -10.10 14.43 -20.64
C ASP A 39 -11.04 15.15 -19.66
N ALA A 40 -11.89 16.03 -20.19
CA ALA A 40 -12.85 16.80 -19.40
C ALA A 40 -13.91 15.93 -18.72
N LYS A 41 -14.37 14.83 -19.37
CA LYS A 41 -15.35 13.89 -18.79
C LYS A 41 -14.71 13.18 -17.58
N LEU A 42 -13.50 12.67 -17.73
CA LEU A 42 -12.79 11.99 -16.63
C LEU A 42 -12.51 12.94 -15.46
N ARG A 43 -12.14 14.20 -15.76
CA ARG A 43 -11.97 15.24 -14.76
C ARG A 43 -13.26 15.48 -13.96
N SER A 44 -14.38 15.60 -14.69
CA SER A 44 -15.71 15.72 -14.09
C SER A 44 -16.07 14.54 -13.20
N GLN A 45 -15.76 13.32 -13.64
CA GLN A 45 -16.00 12.11 -12.85
C GLN A 45 -15.15 12.07 -11.57
N ILE A 46 -13.89 12.49 -11.63
CA ILE A 46 -13.01 12.60 -10.45
C ILE A 46 -13.60 13.60 -9.45
N PHE A 47 -14.04 14.77 -9.89
CA PHE A 47 -14.63 15.78 -9.01
C PHE A 47 -15.94 15.28 -8.38
N LYS A 48 -16.80 14.62 -9.17
CA LYS A 48 -18.02 13.98 -8.67
C LYS A 48 -17.71 12.91 -7.62
N ALA A 49 -16.68 12.10 -7.84
CA ALA A 49 -16.23 11.10 -6.87
C ALA A 49 -15.75 11.74 -5.57
N LEU A 50 -14.96 12.82 -5.64
CA LEU A 50 -14.47 13.54 -4.47
C LEU A 50 -15.61 14.19 -3.67
N ASP A 51 -16.59 14.81 -4.32
CA ASP A 51 -17.78 15.34 -3.65
C ASP A 51 -18.60 14.26 -2.94
N ALA A 52 -18.61 13.06 -3.49
CA ALA A 52 -19.27 11.91 -2.86
C ALA A 52 -18.43 11.32 -1.73
N ALA A 53 -17.12 11.19 -1.92
CA ALA A 53 -16.18 10.69 -0.91
C ALA A 53 -16.20 11.54 0.36
N GLU A 54 -16.29 12.86 0.24
CA GLU A 54 -16.36 13.76 1.40
C GLU A 54 -17.49 13.39 2.38
N LYS A 55 -18.58 12.83 1.88
CA LYS A 55 -19.77 12.48 2.67
C LYS A 55 -19.71 11.06 3.25
N VAL A 56 -18.67 10.29 2.93
CA VAL A 56 -18.53 8.92 3.43
C VAL A 56 -18.25 8.94 4.92
N HIS A 57 -18.98 8.11 5.66
CA HIS A 57 -18.68 7.87 7.06
C HIS A 57 -17.45 6.97 7.18
N THR A 58 -16.56 7.30 8.11
CA THR A 58 -15.38 6.52 8.48
C THR A 58 -15.39 6.27 9.97
N ASP A 59 -14.91 5.13 10.40
CA ASP A 59 -14.77 4.82 11.82
C ASP A 59 -13.28 4.59 12.13
N THR A 60 -12.63 5.63 12.63
CA THR A 60 -11.17 5.69 12.84
C THR A 60 -10.83 6.08 14.28
N PHE A 61 -11.37 5.30 15.23
CA PHE A 61 -11.27 5.61 16.66
C PHE A 61 -9.86 5.42 17.26
N ILE A 62 -8.96 4.72 16.56
CA ILE A 62 -7.57 4.50 16.98
C ILE A 62 -6.64 5.55 16.37
N SER A 63 -6.63 5.62 15.03
CA SER A 63 -5.71 6.50 14.30
C SER A 63 -6.20 7.94 14.19
N HIS A 64 -7.52 8.12 14.21
CA HIS A 64 -8.21 9.36 13.86
C HIS A 64 -7.89 9.85 12.43
N TYR A 65 -7.33 8.99 11.59
CA TYR A 65 -6.99 9.32 10.21
C TYR A 65 -8.04 8.80 9.25
N GLN A 66 -8.81 9.72 8.68
CA GLN A 66 -9.92 9.41 7.80
C GLN A 66 -9.47 9.36 6.35
N VAL A 67 -9.67 8.22 5.70
CA VAL A 67 -9.52 8.05 4.25
C VAL A 67 -10.86 7.62 3.67
N ARG A 68 -11.41 8.47 2.83
CA ARG A 68 -12.70 8.28 2.15
C ARG A 68 -12.43 8.14 0.68
N ALA A 69 -12.84 7.04 0.09
CA ALA A 69 -12.55 6.73 -1.30
C ALA A 69 -13.82 6.67 -2.14
N ALA A 70 -13.71 7.00 -3.42
CA ALA A 70 -14.78 6.85 -4.38
C ALA A 70 -14.24 6.63 -5.79
N THR A 71 -15.06 6.03 -6.64
CA THR A 71 -14.88 5.99 -8.09
C THR A 71 -16.22 6.22 -8.80
N VAL A 72 -16.15 6.55 -10.07
CA VAL A 72 -17.33 6.58 -10.95
C VAL A 72 -17.15 5.52 -12.01
N LEU A 73 -18.12 4.61 -12.10
CA LEU A 73 -18.20 3.58 -13.13
C LEU A 73 -19.24 3.96 -14.15
N GLU A 74 -19.03 3.55 -15.39
CA GLU A 74 -20.06 3.64 -16.44
C GLU A 74 -20.66 2.24 -16.63
N VAL A 75 -21.89 2.05 -16.14
CA VAL A 75 -22.62 0.78 -16.21
C VAL A 75 -23.91 1.01 -16.96
N ASP A 76 -24.13 0.27 -18.04
CA ASP A 76 -25.31 0.39 -18.92
C ASP A 76 -25.55 1.84 -19.39
N GLY A 77 -24.48 2.56 -19.73
CA GLY A 77 -24.52 3.94 -20.19
C GLY A 77 -24.88 4.98 -19.11
N LYS A 78 -24.87 4.57 -17.82
CA LYS A 78 -25.12 5.45 -16.68
C LYS A 78 -23.93 5.49 -15.74
N GLU A 79 -23.64 6.67 -15.22
CA GLU A 79 -22.62 6.85 -14.21
C GLU A 79 -23.12 6.38 -12.84
N GLN A 80 -22.40 5.47 -12.24
CA GLN A 80 -22.60 4.95 -10.88
C GLN A 80 -21.44 5.38 -10.01
N VAL A 81 -21.71 6.01 -8.87
CA VAL A 81 -20.70 6.37 -7.86
C VAL A 81 -20.63 5.22 -6.86
N VAL A 82 -19.44 4.66 -6.69
CA VAL A 82 -19.18 3.66 -5.65
C VAL A 82 -18.25 4.26 -4.60
N LEU A 83 -18.52 3.96 -3.34
CA LEU A 83 -17.90 4.59 -2.18
C LEU A 83 -17.17 3.54 -1.34
N GLY A 84 -16.10 3.99 -0.66
CA GLY A 84 -15.40 3.23 0.35
C GLY A 84 -14.87 4.16 1.44
N GLY A 85 -14.73 3.65 2.64
CA GLY A 85 -14.19 4.39 3.77
C GLY A 85 -13.33 3.49 4.63
N ASN A 86 -12.31 4.04 5.28
CA ASN A 86 -11.54 3.25 6.22
C ASN A 86 -12.30 3.07 7.54
N THR A 87 -12.19 1.86 8.07
CA THR A 87 -12.77 1.47 9.36
C THR A 87 -11.73 0.74 10.18
N GLU A 88 -11.70 0.99 11.48
CA GLU A 88 -10.84 0.32 12.45
C GLU A 88 -11.72 -0.53 13.38
N TYR A 89 -11.34 -1.78 13.61
CA TYR A 89 -12.19 -2.72 14.38
C TYR A 89 -11.46 -3.43 15.52
N GLY A 90 -10.52 -2.75 16.13
CA GLY A 90 -9.78 -3.29 17.27
C GLY A 90 -8.35 -2.78 17.28
N ARG A 91 -7.37 -3.63 17.53
CA ARG A 91 -5.92 -3.30 17.46
C ARG A 91 -5.63 -2.62 16.12
N PRO A 92 -4.42 -2.11 15.81
CA PRO A 92 -4.18 -1.33 14.59
C PRO A 92 -4.43 -2.15 13.30
N GLU A 93 -5.61 -2.71 13.21
CA GLU A 93 -6.19 -3.45 12.10
C GLU A 93 -7.42 -2.72 11.62
N GLY A 94 -7.58 -2.61 10.34
CA GLY A 94 -8.69 -1.94 9.71
C GLY A 94 -8.77 -2.25 8.23
N ILE A 95 -9.86 -1.86 7.62
CA ILE A 95 -10.01 -1.87 6.17
C ILE A 95 -9.66 -0.47 5.66
N HIS A 96 -8.76 -0.38 4.70
CA HIS A 96 -8.39 0.90 4.09
C HIS A 96 -9.49 1.39 3.14
N GLY A 97 -9.59 2.70 2.96
CA GLY A 97 -10.64 3.30 2.15
C GLY A 97 -10.64 2.81 0.70
N GLU A 98 -9.46 2.70 0.08
CA GLU A 98 -9.29 2.22 -1.29
C GLU A 98 -9.65 0.73 -1.42
N THR A 99 -9.23 -0.10 -0.45
CA THR A 99 -9.57 -1.52 -0.42
C THR A 99 -11.08 -1.72 -0.20
N SER A 100 -11.70 -0.94 0.71
CA SER A 100 -13.14 -0.94 0.94
C SER A 100 -13.90 -0.58 -0.34
N LEU A 101 -13.46 0.45 -1.07
CA LEU A 101 -14.04 0.85 -2.34
C LEU A 101 -14.00 -0.27 -3.37
N LEU A 102 -12.81 -0.85 -3.61
CA LEU A 102 -12.63 -1.88 -4.64
C LEU A 102 -13.38 -3.17 -4.30
N ASN A 103 -13.43 -3.56 -3.02
CA ASN A 103 -14.28 -4.64 -2.56
C ASN A 103 -15.76 -4.38 -2.85
N HIS A 104 -16.22 -3.14 -2.63
CA HIS A 104 -17.60 -2.75 -2.91
C HIS A 104 -17.91 -2.84 -4.40
N VAL A 105 -16.99 -2.39 -5.28
CA VAL A 105 -17.13 -2.57 -6.73
C VAL A 105 -17.21 -4.05 -7.08
N MET A 106 -16.32 -4.88 -6.55
CA MET A 106 -16.31 -6.33 -6.82
C MET A 106 -17.61 -7.03 -6.39
N VAL A 107 -18.17 -6.64 -5.24
CA VAL A 107 -19.43 -7.21 -4.73
C VAL A 107 -20.61 -6.81 -5.60
N LEU A 108 -20.65 -5.57 -6.10
CA LEU A 108 -21.76 -5.07 -6.89
C LEU A 108 -21.71 -5.50 -8.36
N TYR A 109 -20.51 -5.56 -8.95
CA TYR A 109 -20.34 -5.68 -10.41
C TYR A 109 -19.44 -6.84 -10.84
N GLY A 110 -18.81 -7.55 -9.90
CA GLY A 110 -17.88 -8.64 -10.15
C GLY A 110 -16.43 -8.18 -10.39
N SER A 111 -15.52 -9.17 -10.37
CA SER A 111 -14.07 -8.92 -10.51
C SER A 111 -13.70 -8.41 -11.90
N GLU A 112 -14.34 -8.89 -12.95
CA GLU A 112 -14.09 -8.47 -14.34
C GLU A 112 -14.45 -6.99 -14.52
N ALA A 113 -15.60 -6.55 -14.01
CA ALA A 113 -15.97 -5.14 -14.04
C ALA A 113 -15.02 -4.27 -13.22
N THR A 114 -14.56 -4.75 -12.07
CA THR A 114 -13.56 -4.04 -11.26
C THR A 114 -12.27 -3.85 -12.04
N HIS A 115 -11.83 -4.89 -12.75
CA HIS A 115 -10.60 -4.84 -13.53
C HIS A 115 -10.70 -3.87 -14.72
N HIS A 116 -11.82 -3.83 -15.42
CA HIS A 116 -11.93 -3.06 -16.67
C HIS A 116 -12.62 -1.71 -16.55
N ALA A 117 -13.52 -1.53 -15.57
CA ALA A 117 -14.32 -0.32 -15.46
C ALA A 117 -13.76 0.71 -14.46
N VAL A 118 -12.90 0.29 -13.51
CA VAL A 118 -12.29 1.23 -12.56
C VAL A 118 -11.12 1.96 -13.22
N ARG A 119 -11.36 3.17 -13.68
CA ARG A 119 -10.35 4.01 -14.33
C ARG A 119 -9.55 4.86 -13.35
N PHE A 120 -10.10 5.11 -12.19
CA PHE A 120 -9.45 5.88 -11.12
C PHE A 120 -9.97 5.50 -9.73
N VAL A 121 -9.15 5.69 -8.74
CA VAL A 121 -9.51 5.71 -7.33
C VAL A 121 -9.28 7.13 -6.82
N ALA A 122 -10.36 7.80 -6.42
CA ALA A 122 -10.29 9.11 -5.79
C ALA A 122 -10.41 8.95 -4.29
N PHE A 123 -9.55 9.59 -3.52
CA PHE A 123 -9.69 9.63 -2.08
C PHE A 123 -9.64 11.05 -1.54
N TYR A 124 -10.43 11.28 -0.51
CA TYR A 124 -10.54 12.51 0.22
C TYR A 124 -9.95 12.30 1.61
N GLY A 125 -9.01 13.14 1.99
CA GLY A 125 -8.30 13.02 3.25
C GLY A 125 -7.84 14.36 3.82
N GLN A 126 -7.35 14.33 5.05
CA GLN A 126 -6.85 15.53 5.73
C GLN A 126 -5.61 16.09 5.03
N THR A 127 -4.77 15.21 4.50
CA THR A 127 -3.57 15.58 3.74
C THR A 127 -3.42 14.71 2.51
N CYS A 128 -3.10 15.31 1.38
CA CYS A 128 -2.72 14.61 0.16
C CYS A 128 -1.19 14.46 0.03
N GLY A 129 -0.49 14.30 1.15
CA GLY A 129 0.96 14.17 1.15
C GLY A 129 1.42 13.01 0.29
N GLY A 130 1.98 13.29 -0.87
CA GLY A 130 2.50 12.30 -1.80
C GLY A 130 1.50 11.77 -2.85
N VAL A 131 0.20 11.83 -2.64
CA VAL A 131 -0.82 11.26 -3.56
C VAL A 131 -0.51 9.82 -3.94
N ALA A 132 -0.34 8.96 -2.95
CA ALA A 132 -0.06 7.56 -3.19
C ALA A 132 -0.79 6.69 -2.18
N SER A 133 -1.26 5.55 -2.67
CA SER A 133 -1.77 4.49 -1.83
C SER A 133 -0.65 3.89 -0.97
N CYS A 134 -0.96 3.43 0.23
CA CYS A 134 -0.02 2.66 1.05
C CYS A 134 0.32 1.31 0.40
N GLY A 135 1.30 0.60 0.93
CA GLY A 135 1.76 -0.67 0.36
C GLY A 135 0.64 -1.70 0.20
N ASP A 136 -0.20 -1.87 1.22
CA ASP A 136 -1.36 -2.78 1.17
C ASP A 136 -2.33 -2.44 0.05
N CYS A 137 -2.69 -1.15 -0.07
CA CYS A 137 -3.59 -0.70 -1.11
C CYS A 137 -2.99 -0.85 -2.50
N ARG A 138 -1.65 -0.70 -2.65
CA ARG A 138 -0.99 -0.93 -3.94
C ARG A 138 -1.07 -2.40 -4.35
N ASP A 139 -0.75 -3.33 -3.46
CA ASP A 139 -0.87 -4.77 -3.74
C ASP A 139 -2.32 -5.12 -4.13
N TYR A 140 -3.30 -4.55 -3.42
CA TYR A 140 -4.70 -4.79 -3.70
C TYR A 140 -5.16 -4.19 -5.05
N GLN A 141 -4.74 -2.98 -5.37
CA GLN A 141 -5.03 -2.32 -6.64
C GLN A 141 -4.41 -3.09 -7.83
N ILE A 142 -3.16 -3.55 -7.69
CA ILE A 142 -2.51 -4.40 -8.71
C ILE A 142 -3.32 -5.68 -8.97
N ALA A 143 -3.81 -6.31 -7.91
CA ALA A 143 -4.53 -7.58 -8.01
C ALA A 143 -5.95 -7.43 -8.60
N THR A 144 -6.57 -6.25 -8.50
CA THR A 144 -8.01 -6.10 -8.75
C THR A 144 -8.37 -5.16 -9.90
N THR A 145 -7.44 -4.34 -10.39
CA THR A 145 -7.72 -3.32 -11.42
C THR A 145 -6.77 -3.47 -12.61
N ASP A 146 -7.11 -2.83 -13.73
CA ASP A 146 -6.17 -2.55 -14.81
C ASP A 146 -5.20 -1.44 -14.36
N TYR A 147 -4.26 -1.84 -13.51
CA TYR A 147 -3.36 -0.94 -12.80
C TYR A 147 -2.43 -0.14 -13.73
N GLU A 148 -2.20 -0.59 -14.95
CA GLU A 148 -1.37 0.11 -15.95
C GLU A 148 -2.05 1.41 -16.41
N HIS A 149 -3.37 1.44 -16.41
CA HIS A 149 -4.18 2.58 -16.82
C HIS A 149 -4.87 3.29 -15.65
N LEU A 150 -4.72 2.77 -14.43
CA LEU A 150 -5.34 3.33 -13.24
C LEU A 150 -4.77 4.71 -12.89
N LEU A 151 -5.65 5.63 -12.53
CA LEU A 151 -5.29 6.90 -11.92
C LEU A 151 -5.59 6.89 -10.42
N VAL A 152 -4.77 7.59 -9.66
CA VAL A 152 -5.01 7.88 -8.25
C VAL A 152 -5.16 9.38 -8.07
N ALA A 153 -6.30 9.79 -7.54
CA ALA A 153 -6.64 11.18 -7.30
C ALA A 153 -6.80 11.44 -5.80
N CYS A 154 -6.22 12.50 -5.30
CA CYS A 154 -6.44 12.95 -3.92
C CYS A 154 -7.00 14.36 -3.89
N GLY A 155 -8.17 14.52 -3.27
CA GLY A 155 -8.77 15.81 -2.94
C GLY A 155 -8.39 16.25 -1.53
N GLN A 156 -7.74 17.40 -1.42
CA GLN A 156 -7.32 17.95 -0.14
C GLN A 156 -8.45 18.78 0.48
N ALA A 157 -8.77 18.51 1.74
CA ALA A 157 -9.88 19.14 2.44
C ALA A 157 -9.68 20.64 2.68
N SER A 158 -8.43 21.09 2.88
CA SER A 158 -8.13 22.46 3.33
C SER A 158 -8.29 23.53 2.25
N ASP A 159 -8.03 23.19 0.98
CA ASP A 159 -7.98 24.15 -0.13
C ASP A 159 -8.68 23.69 -1.41
N HIS A 160 -9.32 22.52 -1.36
CA HIS A 160 -10.00 21.89 -2.47
C HIS A 160 -9.10 21.66 -3.71
N THR A 161 -7.79 21.55 -3.51
CA THR A 161 -6.89 21.13 -4.58
C THR A 161 -6.97 19.64 -4.80
N VAL A 162 -6.86 19.24 -6.07
CA VAL A 162 -6.85 17.84 -6.49
C VAL A 162 -5.52 17.54 -7.13
N ARG A 163 -4.86 16.53 -6.61
CA ARG A 163 -3.65 15.96 -7.19
C ARG A 163 -3.98 14.61 -7.80
N VAL A 164 -3.55 14.41 -9.04
CA VAL A 164 -3.75 13.14 -9.77
C VAL A 164 -2.40 12.63 -10.24
N ARG A 165 -2.20 11.31 -10.13
CA ARG A 165 -1.04 10.60 -10.65
C ARG A 165 -1.49 9.33 -11.37
N ARG A 166 -0.67 8.86 -12.30
CA ARG A 166 -0.82 7.49 -12.78
C ARG A 166 -0.43 6.55 -11.65
N PHE A 167 -1.17 5.48 -11.50
CA PHE A 167 -0.84 4.48 -10.48
C PHE A 167 0.54 3.85 -10.74
N MET A 168 0.90 3.66 -12.01
CA MET A 168 2.23 3.17 -12.40
C MET A 168 3.40 4.03 -11.90
N ASP A 169 3.21 5.34 -11.73
CA ASP A 169 4.26 6.24 -11.20
C ASP A 169 4.58 5.95 -9.73
N GLN A 170 3.73 5.19 -9.04
CA GLN A 170 3.90 4.78 -7.65
C GLN A 170 4.53 3.38 -7.53
N LEU A 171 4.69 2.68 -8.64
CA LEU A 171 5.19 1.32 -8.68
C LEU A 171 6.64 1.29 -9.12
N VAL A 172 7.42 0.47 -8.45
CA VAL A 172 8.78 0.12 -8.86
C VAL A 172 8.86 -1.40 -8.94
N CYS A 173 9.15 -1.90 -10.13
CA CYS A 173 9.24 -3.34 -10.35
C CYS A 173 10.62 -3.85 -9.93
N GLU A 174 10.70 -5.03 -9.31
CA GLU A 174 11.98 -5.66 -8.96
C GLU A 174 12.87 -5.91 -10.19
N ARG A 175 12.29 -6.04 -11.38
CA ARG A 175 13.07 -6.17 -12.63
C ARG A 175 13.95 -4.95 -12.88
N ASP A 176 13.54 -3.77 -12.39
CA ASP A 176 14.22 -2.49 -12.62
C ASP A 176 15.32 -2.21 -11.58
N PHE A 177 15.41 -3.03 -10.52
CA PHE A 177 16.50 -2.89 -9.55
C PHE A 177 17.84 -3.26 -10.19
N PRO A 178 18.89 -2.47 -9.95
CA PRO A 178 20.20 -2.75 -10.53
C PRO A 178 20.75 -4.10 -10.06
N VAL A 179 21.25 -4.87 -11.01
CA VAL A 179 21.99 -6.12 -10.72
C VAL A 179 23.44 -5.77 -10.46
N VAL A 180 23.95 -6.20 -9.31
CA VAL A 180 25.32 -5.93 -8.88
C VAL A 180 26.03 -7.18 -8.42
N ASP A 181 27.36 -7.13 -8.43
CA ASP A 181 28.23 -8.11 -7.83
C ASP A 181 28.35 -7.85 -6.31
N ALA A 182 28.74 -8.88 -5.54
CA ALA A 182 28.85 -8.82 -4.09
C ALA A 182 29.76 -7.68 -3.59
N GLU A 183 30.83 -7.39 -4.32
CA GLU A 183 31.82 -6.38 -3.99
C GLU A 183 31.28 -4.94 -4.02
N LYS A 184 30.15 -4.73 -4.71
CA LYS A 184 29.48 -3.42 -4.79
C LYS A 184 28.46 -3.20 -3.66
N ILE A 185 28.26 -4.20 -2.81
CA ILE A 185 27.32 -4.12 -1.68
C ILE A 185 28.08 -3.60 -0.46
N SER A 186 27.57 -2.59 0.22
CA SER A 186 28.21 -1.96 1.39
C SER A 186 28.09 -2.81 2.68
N LEU A 187 28.39 -4.09 2.54
CA LEU A 187 28.51 -5.09 3.63
C LEU A 187 29.83 -5.83 3.47
N SER A 188 30.39 -6.32 4.54
CA SER A 188 31.51 -7.26 4.44
C SER A 188 31.05 -8.56 3.78
N SER A 189 31.96 -9.27 3.11
CA SER A 189 31.62 -10.56 2.48
C SER A 189 31.09 -11.57 3.50
N LYS A 190 31.55 -11.51 4.76
CA LYS A 190 31.05 -12.36 5.84
C LYS A 190 29.61 -12.02 6.24
N GLU A 191 29.29 -10.73 6.36
CA GLU A 191 27.93 -10.28 6.68
C GLU A 191 26.94 -10.63 5.56
N LEU A 192 27.31 -10.36 4.30
CA LEU A 192 26.47 -10.68 3.15
C LEU A 192 26.22 -12.19 3.07
N ALA A 193 27.26 -13.02 3.18
CA ALA A 193 27.12 -14.48 3.15
C ALA A 193 26.22 -15.00 4.27
N ALA A 194 26.36 -14.47 5.50
CA ALA A 194 25.53 -14.84 6.63
C ALA A 194 24.06 -14.45 6.43
N LEU A 195 23.81 -13.24 5.89
CA LEU A 195 22.45 -12.78 5.56
C LEU A 195 21.79 -13.63 4.49
N VAL A 196 22.49 -13.87 3.38
CA VAL A 196 21.99 -14.70 2.27
C VAL A 196 21.65 -16.10 2.77
N LYS A 197 22.58 -16.74 3.50
CA LYS A 197 22.34 -18.06 4.10
C LYS A 197 21.11 -18.06 5.00
N SER A 198 20.97 -17.04 5.87
CA SER A 198 19.82 -16.93 6.78
C SER A 198 18.50 -16.75 6.05
N ALA A 199 18.47 -15.98 4.96
CA ALA A 199 17.27 -15.79 4.14
C ALA A 199 16.89 -17.08 3.39
N GLU A 200 17.87 -17.81 2.83
CA GLU A 200 17.65 -19.09 2.17
C GLU A 200 17.16 -20.17 3.14
N GLU A 201 17.74 -20.27 4.33
CA GLU A 201 17.27 -21.17 5.39
C GLU A 201 15.83 -20.81 5.82
N ALA A 202 15.50 -19.53 5.98
CA ALA A 202 14.15 -19.08 6.27
C ALA A 202 13.19 -19.49 5.18
N ARG A 203 13.54 -19.27 3.89
CA ARG A 203 12.74 -19.69 2.74
C ARG A 203 12.41 -21.19 2.79
N GLY A 204 13.39 -22.03 3.14
CA GLY A 204 13.19 -23.48 3.28
C GLY A 204 12.17 -23.89 4.36
N GLY A 205 11.93 -23.02 5.34
CA GLY A 205 10.93 -23.22 6.41
C GLY A 205 9.56 -22.60 6.10
N GLY A 206 9.35 -22.02 4.92
CA GLY A 206 8.10 -21.38 4.53
C GLY A 206 6.93 -22.36 4.43
N ILE A 207 5.74 -21.89 4.80
CA ILE A 207 4.47 -22.63 4.69
C ILE A 207 3.68 -22.02 3.53
N THR A 208 3.62 -22.72 2.40
CA THR A 208 2.94 -22.25 1.18
C THR A 208 1.99 -23.32 0.66
N LEU A 209 0.90 -23.52 1.41
CA LEU A 209 -0.11 -24.54 1.12
C LEU A 209 -0.98 -24.16 -0.09
N PHE A 210 -1.28 -22.88 -0.23
CA PHE A 210 -2.15 -22.34 -1.28
C PHE A 210 -1.35 -21.68 -2.42
N THR A 211 -0.08 -21.34 -2.17
CA THR A 211 0.83 -20.74 -3.15
C THR A 211 2.10 -21.58 -3.32
N PRO A 212 1.99 -22.87 -3.72
CA PRO A 212 3.15 -23.75 -3.84
C PRO A 212 4.15 -23.18 -4.85
N GLY A 213 5.44 -23.24 -4.50
CA GLY A 213 6.52 -22.70 -5.33
C GLY A 213 6.82 -21.21 -5.14
N HIS A 214 6.03 -20.49 -4.34
CA HIS A 214 6.26 -19.06 -4.08
C HIS A 214 6.92 -18.79 -2.72
N ASN A 215 7.69 -19.76 -2.20
CA ASN A 215 8.39 -19.60 -0.95
C ASN A 215 9.42 -18.48 -1.04
N THR A 216 9.29 -17.50 -0.16
CA THR A 216 10.28 -16.45 0.06
C THR A 216 10.75 -16.46 1.51
N GLY A 217 12.00 -16.09 1.73
CA GLY A 217 12.54 -15.91 3.06
C GLY A 217 13.24 -14.55 3.15
N ALA A 218 13.16 -13.91 4.30
CA ALA A 218 13.87 -12.67 4.57
C ALA A 218 14.83 -12.82 5.75
N ALA A 219 15.96 -12.13 5.67
CA ALA A 219 16.88 -11.94 6.79
C ALA A 219 17.33 -10.48 6.86
N GLY A 220 17.34 -9.90 8.06
CA GLY A 220 17.74 -8.52 8.30
C GLY A 220 18.95 -8.45 9.24
N LEU A 221 19.94 -7.63 8.90
CA LEU A 221 21.06 -7.29 9.73
C LEU A 221 20.81 -5.97 10.44
N SER A 222 20.77 -6.00 11.76
CA SER A 222 20.63 -4.78 12.56
C SER A 222 21.95 -4.03 12.72
N TRP A 223 21.87 -2.80 13.21
CA TRP A 223 23.05 -2.02 13.60
C TRP A 223 23.75 -2.59 14.84
N SER A 224 23.09 -3.44 15.64
CA SER A 224 23.71 -4.18 16.73
C SER A 224 24.58 -5.36 16.26
N GLY A 225 24.48 -5.72 14.97
CA GLY A 225 25.17 -6.86 14.37
C GLY A 225 24.39 -8.18 14.46
N LYS A 226 23.17 -8.18 15.00
CA LYS A 226 22.30 -9.36 15.03
C LYS A 226 21.61 -9.58 13.69
N ILE A 227 21.33 -10.86 13.39
CA ILE A 227 20.55 -11.27 12.22
C ILE A 227 19.22 -11.84 12.68
N TYR A 228 18.14 -11.30 12.16
CA TYR A 228 16.76 -11.76 12.32
C TYR A 228 16.28 -12.35 11.01
N ARG A 229 15.38 -13.35 11.04
CA ARG A 229 14.89 -14.00 9.82
C ARG A 229 13.46 -14.47 9.95
N ALA A 230 12.72 -14.45 8.85
CA ALA A 230 11.39 -15.04 8.76
C ALA A 230 11.11 -15.59 7.36
N ALA A 231 10.21 -16.55 7.31
CA ALA A 231 9.68 -17.13 6.08
C ALA A 231 8.32 -16.56 5.74
N GLY A 232 7.95 -16.62 4.46
CA GLY A 232 6.57 -16.45 4.03
C GLY A 232 5.71 -17.63 4.51
N ALA A 233 4.48 -17.34 4.90
CA ALA A 233 3.52 -18.35 5.30
C ALA A 233 2.10 -17.96 4.88
N ASP A 234 1.36 -18.92 4.33
CA ASP A 234 -0.07 -18.80 4.07
C ASP A 234 -0.90 -19.69 5.01
N ASP A 235 -2.19 -19.40 5.15
CA ASP A 235 -3.11 -20.18 5.96
C ASP A 235 -4.47 -20.36 5.27
N ALA A 236 -5.31 -21.22 5.84
CA ALA A 236 -6.63 -21.54 5.30
C ALA A 236 -7.61 -20.35 5.25
N ALA A 237 -7.31 -19.25 5.93
CA ALA A 237 -8.09 -18.02 5.86
C ALA A 237 -7.56 -17.07 4.76
N PHE A 238 -6.70 -17.56 3.88
CA PHE A 238 -6.07 -16.81 2.79
C PHE A 238 -5.26 -15.58 3.25
N HIS A 239 -4.68 -15.65 4.46
CA HIS A 239 -3.75 -14.66 4.93
C HIS A 239 -2.32 -15.07 4.54
N TYR A 240 -1.64 -14.22 3.79
CA TYR A 240 -0.21 -14.40 3.55
C TYR A 240 0.58 -13.55 4.55
N ARG A 241 1.45 -14.22 5.31
CA ARG A 241 2.39 -13.55 6.21
C ARG A 241 3.68 -13.28 5.46
N TYR A 242 3.94 -12.03 5.23
CA TYR A 242 5.08 -11.58 4.46
C TYR A 242 6.37 -11.67 5.27
N PRO A 243 7.49 -12.14 4.67
CA PRO A 243 8.69 -12.47 5.41
C PRO A 243 9.41 -11.25 5.99
N ILE A 244 9.39 -10.09 5.33
CA ILE A 244 10.05 -8.87 5.87
C ILE A 244 9.32 -8.40 7.13
N GLY A 245 7.99 -8.32 7.10
CA GLY A 245 7.20 -7.97 8.27
C GLY A 245 7.44 -8.90 9.45
N GLY A 246 7.49 -10.21 9.20
CA GLY A 246 7.79 -11.22 10.25
C GLY A 246 9.18 -11.08 10.84
N MET A 247 10.19 -10.82 10.01
CA MET A 247 11.57 -10.60 10.43
C MET A 247 11.71 -9.32 11.28
N LEU A 248 11.09 -8.22 10.85
CA LEU A 248 11.09 -6.96 11.60
C LEU A 248 10.36 -7.10 12.94
N GLN A 249 9.31 -7.91 13.00
CA GLN A 249 8.61 -8.21 14.25
C GLN A 249 9.48 -8.97 15.24
N GLN A 250 10.32 -9.90 14.78
CA GLN A 250 11.31 -10.56 15.65
C GLN A 250 12.32 -9.56 16.22
N ALA A 251 12.87 -8.69 15.38
CA ALA A 251 13.77 -7.64 15.82
C ALA A 251 13.13 -6.71 16.86
N ALA A 252 11.89 -6.31 16.63
CA ALA A 252 11.11 -5.49 17.55
C ALA A 252 10.88 -6.19 18.91
N THR A 253 10.70 -7.51 18.93
CA THR A 253 10.59 -8.30 20.18
C THR A 253 11.84 -8.18 21.04
N GLU A 254 13.02 -8.07 20.42
CA GLU A 254 14.28 -7.84 21.08
C GLU A 254 14.65 -6.36 21.25
N ARG A 255 13.76 -5.44 20.89
CA ARG A 255 13.98 -3.99 20.91
C ARG A 255 15.14 -3.51 20.02
N ASP A 256 15.43 -4.26 18.97
CA ASP A 256 16.50 -3.96 18.00
C ASP A 256 15.88 -3.41 16.72
N TYR A 257 15.55 -2.12 16.75
CA TYR A 257 14.71 -1.46 15.71
C TYR A 257 15.49 -0.90 14.54
N LEU A 258 16.81 -0.79 14.64
CA LEU A 258 17.63 -0.14 13.62
C LEU A 258 18.28 -1.19 12.70
N MET A 259 17.94 -1.15 11.41
CA MET A 259 18.41 -2.13 10.42
C MET A 259 19.41 -1.52 9.46
N ARG A 260 20.45 -2.29 9.06
CA ARG A 260 21.41 -1.90 8.02
C ARG A 260 20.98 -2.41 6.64
N ALA A 261 20.58 -3.66 6.59
CA ALA A 261 20.22 -4.33 5.34
C ALA A 261 19.20 -5.44 5.58
N VAL A 262 18.40 -5.70 4.55
CA VAL A 262 17.47 -6.83 4.46
C VAL A 262 17.76 -7.59 3.18
N VAL A 263 17.95 -8.90 3.28
CA VAL A 263 18.05 -9.82 2.14
C VAL A 263 16.74 -10.58 2.01
N VAL A 264 16.20 -10.65 0.79
CA VAL A 264 15.07 -11.52 0.44
C VAL A 264 15.56 -12.57 -0.55
N ALA A 265 15.34 -13.84 -0.22
CA ALA A 265 15.68 -14.98 -1.06
C ALA A 265 14.43 -15.55 -1.74
N GLY A 266 14.47 -15.66 -3.06
CA GLY A 266 13.49 -16.35 -3.89
C GLY A 266 13.87 -17.80 -4.17
N GLN A 267 13.12 -18.45 -5.04
CA GLN A 267 13.48 -19.77 -5.55
C GLN A 267 14.83 -19.73 -6.27
N PRO A 268 15.62 -20.81 -6.25
CA PRO A 268 16.88 -20.87 -6.98
C PRO A 268 16.69 -20.56 -8.47
N GLY A 269 17.41 -19.55 -8.95
CA GLY A 269 17.31 -19.07 -10.32
C GLY A 269 16.25 -17.98 -10.56
N GLU A 270 15.35 -17.74 -9.61
CA GLU A 270 14.27 -16.76 -9.74
C GLU A 270 14.46 -15.59 -8.76
N TRP A 271 14.23 -14.38 -9.25
CA TRP A 271 14.22 -13.20 -8.38
C TRP A 271 12.96 -13.20 -7.52
N PRO A 272 13.08 -12.99 -6.18
CA PRO A 272 11.90 -12.90 -5.35
C PRO A 272 11.08 -11.67 -5.68
N ALA A 273 9.77 -11.82 -5.69
CA ALA A 273 8.86 -10.69 -5.62
C ALA A 273 8.79 -10.20 -4.15
N VAL A 274 8.80 -8.89 -3.97
CA VAL A 274 8.62 -8.24 -2.68
C VAL A 274 7.34 -7.43 -2.73
N SER A 275 6.33 -7.84 -1.98
CA SER A 275 5.05 -7.14 -1.94
C SER A 275 5.24 -5.67 -1.53
N TYR A 276 4.34 -4.81 -1.97
CA TYR A 276 4.36 -3.39 -1.55
C TYR A 276 4.05 -3.25 -0.05
N ARG A 277 3.31 -4.20 0.53
CA ARG A 277 3.11 -4.30 1.98
C ARG A 277 4.44 -4.50 2.72
N ASP A 278 5.26 -5.46 2.28
CA ASP A 278 6.58 -5.70 2.88
C ASP A 278 7.52 -4.50 2.69
N ARG A 279 7.45 -3.84 1.52
CA ARG A 279 8.19 -2.58 1.28
C ARG A 279 7.74 -1.47 2.23
N GLN A 280 6.44 -1.38 2.54
CA GLN A 280 5.89 -0.43 3.49
C GLN A 280 6.44 -0.67 4.90
N TYR A 281 6.49 -1.93 5.37
CA TYR A 281 7.10 -2.25 6.66
C TYR A 281 8.59 -1.87 6.71
N GLY A 282 9.35 -2.22 5.68
CA GLY A 282 10.76 -1.84 5.59
C GLY A 282 10.96 -0.32 5.52
N TYR A 283 10.11 0.39 4.79
CA TYR A 283 10.12 1.84 4.72
C TYR A 283 9.87 2.49 6.10
N GLU A 284 8.87 2.03 6.85
CA GLU A 284 8.58 2.54 8.20
C GLU A 284 9.79 2.39 9.13
N VAL A 285 10.44 1.22 9.13
CA VAL A 285 11.64 1.00 9.95
C VAL A 285 12.83 1.83 9.42
N SER A 286 12.91 2.08 8.12
CA SER A 286 13.92 2.96 7.55
C SER A 286 13.76 4.43 8.02
N THR A 287 12.54 4.86 8.33
CA THR A 287 12.33 6.18 8.96
C THR A 287 12.94 6.26 10.36
N PHE A 288 13.03 5.14 11.10
CA PHE A 288 13.73 5.08 12.39
C PHE A 288 15.23 5.28 12.21
N ASN A 289 15.83 4.62 11.21
CA ASN A 289 17.23 4.86 10.84
C ASN A 289 17.49 6.33 10.57
N HIS A 290 16.63 6.94 9.76
CA HIS A 290 16.75 8.35 9.38
C HIS A 290 16.71 9.29 10.61
N ALA A 291 15.77 9.04 11.52
CA ALA A 291 15.63 9.81 12.74
C ALA A 291 16.86 9.68 13.68
N GLU A 292 17.57 8.56 13.61
CA GLU A 292 18.81 8.28 14.37
C GLU A 292 20.10 8.58 13.56
N GLY A 293 19.98 9.30 12.44
CA GLY A 293 21.12 9.68 11.61
C GLY A 293 21.82 8.51 10.93
N LYS A 294 21.13 7.38 10.75
CA LYS A 294 21.63 6.20 10.04
C LYS A 294 21.23 6.23 8.58
N PRO A 295 21.99 5.60 7.68
CA PRO A 295 21.61 5.45 6.28
C PRO A 295 20.26 4.71 6.11
N PRO A 296 19.59 4.88 4.95
CA PRO A 296 18.47 4.06 4.53
C PRO A 296 18.77 2.57 4.60
N ILE A 297 17.76 1.76 4.87
CA ILE A 297 17.91 0.31 4.89
C ILE A 297 18.08 -0.19 3.46
N MET A 298 19.17 -0.94 3.23
CA MET A 298 19.44 -1.60 1.96
C MET A 298 18.52 -2.81 1.79
N LEU A 299 17.80 -2.88 0.67
CA LEU A 299 17.03 -4.05 0.24
C LEU A 299 17.81 -4.80 -0.82
N ILE A 300 18.14 -6.05 -0.54
CA ILE A 300 18.94 -6.93 -1.39
C ILE A 300 18.08 -8.14 -1.76
N LEU A 301 17.93 -8.40 -3.06
CA LEU A 301 17.26 -9.60 -3.56
C LEU A 301 18.32 -10.58 -4.05
N THR A 302 18.15 -11.86 -3.75
CA THR A 302 19.02 -12.94 -4.25
C THR A 302 18.19 -14.05 -4.88
N ASN A 303 18.71 -14.59 -5.98
CA ASN A 303 18.20 -15.79 -6.65
C ASN A 303 19.10 -17.02 -6.45
N GLY A 304 20.06 -16.94 -5.54
CA GLY A 304 21.00 -18.04 -5.24
C GLY A 304 22.14 -18.24 -6.25
N GLN A 305 22.31 -17.35 -7.25
CA GLN A 305 23.33 -17.50 -8.32
C GLN A 305 24.53 -16.53 -8.16
N GLY A 306 24.73 -15.97 -6.96
CA GLY A 306 25.85 -15.06 -6.67
C GLY A 306 25.72 -13.67 -7.29
N LYS A 307 24.57 -13.32 -7.84
CA LYS A 307 24.20 -11.99 -8.28
C LYS A 307 23.12 -11.44 -7.35
N TYR A 308 23.06 -10.12 -7.23
CA TYR A 308 22.15 -9.44 -6.33
C TYR A 308 21.44 -8.29 -7.04
N LYS A 309 20.17 -8.08 -6.75
CA LYS A 309 19.47 -6.85 -7.05
C LYS A 309 19.45 -6.00 -5.80
N VAL A 310 19.86 -4.74 -5.89
CA VAL A 310 20.04 -3.89 -4.71
C VAL A 310 19.33 -2.55 -4.91
N THR A 311 18.62 -2.15 -3.87
CA THR A 311 17.96 -0.85 -3.76
C THR A 311 17.83 -0.45 -2.28
N THR A 312 17.09 0.60 -1.97
CA THR A 312 16.64 0.92 -0.61
C THR A 312 15.12 0.85 -0.53
N PHE A 313 14.57 0.75 0.68
CA PHE A 313 13.11 0.76 0.82
C PHE A 313 12.49 2.07 0.37
N GLU A 314 13.18 3.19 0.51
CA GLU A 314 12.75 4.50 0.02
C GLU A 314 12.63 4.52 -1.51
N SER A 315 13.60 3.93 -2.20
CA SER A 315 13.57 3.83 -3.67
C SER A 315 12.58 2.78 -4.16
N ALA A 316 12.37 1.70 -3.39
CA ALA A 316 11.45 0.63 -3.73
C ALA A 316 9.97 0.98 -3.49
N LEU A 317 9.69 2.05 -2.72
CA LEU A 317 8.34 2.51 -2.40
C LEU A 317 8.23 4.04 -2.59
N PRO A 318 8.24 4.54 -3.82
CA PRO A 318 8.13 5.98 -4.07
C PRO A 318 6.81 6.53 -3.54
N TYR A 319 6.83 7.78 -3.11
CA TYR A 319 5.68 8.47 -2.52
C TYR A 319 5.07 7.73 -1.31
N ALA A 320 5.91 7.04 -0.53
CA ALA A 320 5.43 6.27 0.62
C ALA A 320 4.71 7.14 1.63
N PHE A 321 3.61 6.61 2.13
CA PHE A 321 2.98 7.10 3.34
C PHE A 321 3.77 6.60 4.56
N SER A 322 4.03 7.42 5.55
CA SER A 322 4.79 6.99 6.74
C SER A 322 4.28 7.62 8.02
N THR A 323 4.52 6.92 9.12
CA THR A 323 4.29 7.44 10.48
C THR A 323 5.08 8.72 10.72
N ALA A 324 6.30 8.83 10.17
CA ALA A 324 7.12 10.04 10.30
C ALA A 324 6.46 11.28 9.68
N ALA A 325 5.77 11.11 8.54
CA ALA A 325 5.04 12.19 7.90
C ALA A 325 3.68 12.47 8.55
N PHE A 326 3.06 11.45 9.11
CA PHE A 326 1.69 11.49 9.62
C PHE A 326 1.61 11.78 11.12
N ARG A 327 2.49 11.18 11.92
CA ARG A 327 2.54 11.31 13.39
C ARG A 327 4.00 11.48 13.85
N PRO A 328 4.69 12.58 13.49
CA PRO A 328 6.10 12.78 13.85
C PRO A 328 6.34 12.76 15.37
N ASP A 329 5.37 13.26 16.15
CA ASP A 329 5.46 13.21 17.61
C ASP A 329 5.41 11.79 18.17
N ALA A 330 4.56 10.93 17.58
CA ALA A 330 4.47 9.53 17.98
C ALA A 330 5.79 8.80 17.68
N LEU A 331 6.38 9.02 16.49
CA LEU A 331 7.69 8.48 16.14
C LEU A 331 8.77 8.97 17.11
N SER A 332 8.85 10.28 17.37
CA SER A 332 9.83 10.85 18.29
C SER A 332 9.69 10.28 19.71
N THR A 333 8.46 10.12 20.19
CA THR A 333 8.17 9.54 21.51
C THR A 333 8.59 8.08 21.57
N PHE A 334 8.28 7.30 20.53
CA PHE A 334 8.68 5.89 20.42
C PHE A 334 10.20 5.74 20.44
N LEU A 335 10.93 6.50 19.64
CA LEU A 335 12.39 6.42 19.56
C LEU A 335 13.05 6.77 20.91
N LYS A 336 12.58 7.82 21.59
CA LYS A 336 13.08 8.19 22.92
C LYS A 336 12.89 7.08 23.96
N SER A 337 11.75 6.41 23.93
CA SER A 337 11.38 5.41 24.94
C SER A 337 11.93 4.01 24.64
N HIS A 338 12.25 3.67 23.40
CA HIS A 338 12.59 2.31 22.99
C HIS A 338 14.00 2.17 22.38
N VAL A 339 14.45 3.18 21.64
CA VAL A 339 15.77 3.14 20.96
C VAL A 339 16.83 3.83 21.81
N ASN A 340 16.52 4.98 22.36
CA ASN A 340 17.45 5.82 23.12
C ASN A 340 17.35 5.63 24.64
N ALA A 341 16.38 4.83 25.11
CA ALA A 341 16.35 4.45 26.53
C ALA A 341 17.55 3.55 26.82
N LYS A 342 18.54 4.09 27.52
CA LYS A 342 19.60 3.25 28.10
C LYS A 342 18.95 2.23 29.02
N PRO A 343 19.39 0.94 28.98
CA PRO A 343 18.93 -0.07 29.90
C PRO A 343 19.23 0.29 31.35
#